data_dec58190f3d309ab3307a5fe081454bb
#
_entry.id   dec58190f3d309ab3307a5fe081454bb
#
_cell.length_a   1.000
_cell.length_b   1.000
_cell.length_c   1.000
_cell.angle_alpha   90.00
_cell.angle_beta   90.00
_cell.angle_gamma   90.00
#
_symmetry.space_group_name_H-M   'P 1'
#
loop_
_entity.id
_entity.type
_entity.pdbx_description
1 polymer ?
#
loop_
_entity_poly.entity_id
_entity_poly.type
_entity_poly.pdbx_seq_one_letter_code
_entity_poly.pdbx_strand_id
1 'polypeptide(L)'
;CMANGWKTPRMYSKIARKSFLNLSKSKKRSAKAIRKCIRQQLQFIRRDIGYIADFVRNKDIRFDQAVYDLLNTLTTLYEQQLYMHEHRVHSVPDRIISIRQPWVRPIVRGKAHANTEFGAKLHISMVDGYARIERLYFDAFNEATDFFRAVEGYREHYGCYPARVLADKIYRNRETIAWCKERGIQLTGPVLGRPQKNPEVTKTARRQAYQDICDRNMIEGEFG
;
A
#
# COMPACT_ATOMS: atom_id res chain seq x y z
N CYS A 1 -23.61 28.33 4.73
CA CYS A 1 -25.07 28.59 4.93
C CYS A 1 -25.32 29.73 5.89
N MET A 2 -24.75 29.71 7.10
CA MET A 2 -25.06 30.74 8.11
C MET A 2 -24.68 32.16 7.67
N ALA A 3 -23.50 32.36 7.06
CA ALA A 3 -23.05 33.67 6.59
C ALA A 3 -23.99 34.30 5.52
N ASN A 4 -24.71 33.47 4.77
CA ASN A 4 -25.61 33.92 3.68
C ASN A 4 -27.09 33.83 4.06
N GLY A 5 -27.44 33.62 5.34
CA GLY A 5 -28.80 33.51 5.78
C GLY A 5 -29.58 32.27 5.28
N TRP A 6 -28.91 31.29 4.72
CA TRP A 6 -29.57 30.08 4.20
C TRP A 6 -29.84 29.09 5.30
N LYS A 7 -30.95 28.35 5.16
CA LYS A 7 -31.31 27.28 6.07
C LYS A 7 -30.23 26.19 6.04
N THR A 8 -29.60 25.94 7.17
CA THR A 8 -28.59 24.89 7.31
C THR A 8 -29.25 23.52 7.19
N PRO A 9 -28.72 22.63 6.31
CA PRO A 9 -29.22 21.26 6.24
C PRO A 9 -29.02 20.53 7.58
N ARG A 10 -29.96 19.63 7.90
CA ARG A 10 -29.86 18.82 9.12
C ARG A 10 -28.68 17.87 9.04
N MET A 11 -27.73 18.02 9.93
CA MET A 11 -26.56 17.17 10.03
C MET A 11 -26.85 15.88 10.83
N TYR A 12 -26.42 14.72 10.29
CA TYR A 12 -26.56 13.42 10.96
C TYR A 12 -25.23 12.83 11.41
N SER A 13 -24.15 13.58 11.42
CA SER A 13 -22.80 13.14 11.73
C SER A 13 -22.70 12.43 13.09
N LYS A 14 -23.38 12.92 14.14
CA LYS A 14 -23.39 12.28 15.46
C LYS A 14 -24.09 10.90 15.42
N ILE A 15 -25.19 10.77 14.68
CA ILE A 15 -25.94 9.51 14.53
C ILE A 15 -25.12 8.52 13.71
N ALA A 16 -24.53 8.97 12.60
CA ALA A 16 -23.66 8.18 11.75
C ALA A 16 -22.47 7.62 12.54
N ARG A 17 -21.77 8.48 13.29
CA ARG A 17 -20.64 8.08 14.15
C ARG A 17 -21.08 7.09 15.24
N LYS A 18 -22.19 7.32 15.92
CA LYS A 18 -22.72 6.41 16.95
C LYS A 18 -23.02 5.03 16.36
N SER A 19 -23.69 4.97 15.21
CA SER A 19 -24.02 3.73 14.51
C SER A 19 -22.76 2.94 14.15
N PHE A 20 -21.74 3.61 13.58
CA PHE A 20 -20.44 3.02 13.25
C PHE A 20 -19.71 2.49 14.49
N LEU A 21 -19.62 3.32 15.56
CA LEU A 21 -18.92 2.94 16.79
C LEU A 21 -19.58 1.76 17.49
N ASN A 22 -20.91 1.70 17.51
CA ASN A 22 -21.64 0.57 18.09
C ASN A 22 -21.32 -0.73 17.36
N LEU A 23 -21.26 -0.70 16.02
CA LEU A 23 -20.86 -1.87 15.24
C LEU A 23 -19.40 -2.23 15.46
N SER A 24 -18.49 -1.24 15.47
CA SER A 24 -17.03 -1.45 15.61
C SER A 24 -16.67 -2.06 16.95
N LYS A 25 -17.38 -1.70 18.03
CA LYS A 25 -17.16 -2.20 19.39
C LYS A 25 -17.81 -3.57 19.64
N SER A 26 -18.68 -4.02 18.74
CA SER A 26 -19.38 -5.30 18.88
C SER A 26 -18.39 -6.48 18.75
N LYS A 27 -18.42 -7.42 19.71
CA LYS A 27 -17.60 -8.63 19.68
C LYS A 27 -17.94 -9.55 18.50
N LYS A 28 -19.24 -9.65 18.18
CA LYS A 28 -19.74 -10.44 17.03
C LYS A 28 -20.41 -9.51 16.03
N ARG A 29 -19.88 -9.46 14.81
CA ARG A 29 -20.38 -8.62 13.72
C ARG A 29 -20.94 -9.51 12.62
N SER A 30 -22.28 -9.66 12.57
CA SER A 30 -22.91 -10.41 11.48
C SER A 30 -22.81 -9.61 10.16
N ALA A 31 -22.73 -10.31 9.04
CA ALA A 31 -22.73 -9.71 7.70
C ALA A 31 -23.98 -8.81 7.49
N LYS A 32 -25.14 -9.20 8.03
CA LYS A 32 -26.37 -8.41 7.99
C LYS A 32 -26.22 -7.07 8.73
N ALA A 33 -25.61 -7.10 9.93
CA ALA A 33 -25.38 -5.87 10.73
C ALA A 33 -24.39 -4.93 10.03
N ILE A 34 -23.31 -5.47 9.48
CA ILE A 34 -22.31 -4.70 8.70
C ILE A 34 -22.98 -4.04 7.50
N ARG A 35 -23.72 -4.80 6.69
CA ARG A 35 -24.43 -4.27 5.52
C ARG A 35 -25.44 -3.20 5.87
N LYS A 36 -26.20 -3.37 6.95
CA LYS A 36 -27.15 -2.36 7.45
C LYS A 36 -26.43 -1.06 7.80
N CYS A 37 -25.30 -1.15 8.49
CA CYS A 37 -24.52 0.02 8.86
C CYS A 37 -23.95 0.74 7.61
N ILE A 38 -23.34 0.00 6.67
CA ILE A 38 -22.81 0.56 5.41
C ILE A 38 -23.95 1.27 4.66
N ARG A 39 -25.09 0.63 4.46
CA ARG A 39 -26.24 1.24 3.80
C ARG A 39 -26.66 2.56 4.46
N GLN A 40 -26.69 2.61 5.78
CA GLN A 40 -27.04 3.82 6.51
C GLN A 40 -25.99 4.94 6.29
N GLN A 41 -24.71 4.62 6.32
CA GLN A 41 -23.65 5.59 6.03
C GLN A 41 -23.77 6.13 4.60
N LEU A 42 -23.98 5.26 3.61
CA LEU A 42 -24.15 5.65 2.22
C LEU A 42 -25.37 6.58 2.03
N GLN A 43 -26.48 6.35 2.73
CA GLN A 43 -27.63 7.23 2.68
C GLN A 43 -27.34 8.63 3.23
N PHE A 44 -26.53 8.73 4.29
CA PHE A 44 -26.13 10.05 4.83
C PHE A 44 -25.21 10.78 3.82
N ILE A 45 -24.21 10.09 3.27
CA ILE A 45 -23.30 10.68 2.29
C ILE A 45 -24.05 11.13 1.03
N ARG A 46 -24.92 10.28 0.47
CA ARG A 46 -25.74 10.62 -0.70
C ARG A 46 -26.53 11.91 -0.50
N ARG A 47 -27.16 12.04 0.65
CA ARG A 47 -27.92 13.23 0.99
C ARG A 47 -27.03 14.47 1.08
N ASP A 48 -25.87 14.34 1.74
CA ASP A 48 -24.98 15.47 1.95
C ASP A 48 -24.34 15.92 0.62
N ILE A 49 -23.97 14.98 -0.28
CA ILE A 49 -23.56 15.28 -1.66
C ILE A 49 -24.70 15.99 -2.41
N GLY A 50 -25.95 15.53 -2.25
CA GLY A 50 -27.11 16.17 -2.87
C GLY A 50 -27.30 17.62 -2.43
N TYR A 51 -27.11 17.93 -1.15
CA TYR A 51 -27.18 19.32 -0.66
C TYR A 51 -26.05 20.19 -1.24
N ILE A 52 -24.83 19.65 -1.35
CA ILE A 52 -23.72 20.39 -1.93
C ILE A 52 -23.98 20.66 -3.41
N ALA A 53 -24.45 19.67 -4.17
CA ALA A 53 -24.81 19.82 -5.56
C ALA A 53 -25.94 20.86 -5.78
N ASP A 54 -26.93 20.87 -4.89
CA ASP A 54 -28.01 21.86 -4.91
C ASP A 54 -27.50 23.28 -4.65
N PHE A 55 -26.61 23.46 -3.66
CA PHE A 55 -25.98 24.76 -3.40
C PHE A 55 -25.15 25.27 -4.58
N VAL A 56 -24.35 24.40 -5.21
CA VAL A 56 -23.56 24.78 -6.40
C VAL A 56 -24.48 25.18 -7.55
N ARG A 57 -25.56 24.43 -7.80
CA ARG A 57 -26.46 24.66 -8.94
C ARG A 57 -27.38 25.85 -8.73
N ASN A 58 -27.99 25.95 -7.56
CA ASN A 58 -29.10 26.89 -7.33
C ASN A 58 -28.69 28.16 -6.58
N LYS A 59 -27.51 28.20 -6.00
CA LYS A 59 -26.99 29.33 -5.23
C LYS A 59 -25.73 29.93 -5.82
N ASP A 60 -25.31 29.47 -6.98
CA ASP A 60 -24.09 29.91 -7.69
C ASP A 60 -22.86 29.98 -6.77
N ILE A 61 -22.72 28.99 -5.89
CA ILE A 61 -21.57 28.92 -5.01
C ILE A 61 -20.39 28.37 -5.83
N ARG A 62 -19.30 29.12 -5.81
CA ARG A 62 -18.03 28.67 -6.35
C ARG A 62 -17.08 28.30 -5.22
N PHE A 63 -16.51 27.13 -5.31
CA PHE A 63 -15.46 26.67 -4.41
C PHE A 63 -14.09 26.87 -5.06
N ASP A 64 -13.06 26.89 -4.26
CA ASP A 64 -11.70 26.77 -4.77
C ASP A 64 -11.44 25.36 -5.36
N GLN A 65 -10.36 25.23 -6.14
CA GLN A 65 -10.01 24.00 -6.83
C GLN A 65 -9.82 22.83 -5.84
N ALA A 66 -9.21 23.09 -4.69
CA ALA A 66 -8.98 22.05 -3.68
C ALA A 66 -10.28 21.45 -3.12
N VAL A 67 -11.32 22.27 -2.96
CA VAL A 67 -12.65 21.78 -2.54
C VAL A 67 -13.32 21.00 -3.66
N TYR A 68 -13.20 21.40 -4.92
CA TYR A 68 -13.71 20.62 -6.05
C TYR A 68 -13.01 19.26 -6.15
N ASP A 69 -11.69 19.20 -6.02
CA ASP A 69 -10.92 17.95 -6.05
C ASP A 69 -11.34 17.01 -4.90
N LEU A 70 -11.56 17.58 -3.72
CA LEU A 70 -12.07 16.83 -2.57
C LEU A 70 -13.47 16.28 -2.83
N LEU A 71 -14.38 17.09 -3.38
CA LEU A 71 -15.74 16.67 -3.72
C LEU A 71 -15.76 15.57 -4.77
N ASN A 72 -14.91 15.66 -5.81
CA ASN A 72 -14.74 14.61 -6.81
C ASN A 72 -14.24 13.31 -6.16
N THR A 73 -13.24 13.39 -5.28
CA THR A 73 -12.74 12.24 -4.52
C THR A 73 -13.82 11.60 -3.67
N LEU A 74 -14.62 12.39 -2.96
CA LEU A 74 -15.71 11.90 -2.11
C LEU A 74 -16.84 11.27 -2.94
N THR A 75 -17.17 11.85 -4.09
CA THR A 75 -18.19 11.31 -5.00
C THR A 75 -17.74 9.98 -5.58
N THR A 76 -16.53 9.88 -6.08
CA THR A 76 -15.95 8.63 -6.58
C THR A 76 -15.89 7.57 -5.48
N LEU A 77 -15.45 7.93 -4.27
CA LEU A 77 -15.46 7.01 -3.12
C LEU A 77 -16.86 6.52 -2.79
N TYR A 78 -17.85 7.41 -2.80
CA TYR A 78 -19.25 7.06 -2.58
C TYR A 78 -19.76 6.06 -3.63
N GLU A 79 -19.51 6.31 -4.90
CA GLU A 79 -19.90 5.43 -6.01
C GLU A 79 -19.25 4.05 -5.91
N GLN A 80 -17.96 3.99 -5.61
CA GLN A 80 -17.25 2.74 -5.39
C GLN A 80 -17.84 1.95 -4.22
N GLN A 81 -18.13 2.60 -3.10
CA GLN A 81 -18.73 1.95 -1.92
C GLN A 81 -20.17 1.52 -2.17
N LEU A 82 -20.95 2.31 -2.91
CA LEU A 82 -22.31 1.98 -3.31
C LEU A 82 -22.31 0.73 -4.22
N TYR A 83 -21.46 0.73 -5.24
CA TYR A 83 -21.30 -0.40 -6.15
C TYR A 83 -20.95 -1.70 -5.38
N MET A 84 -19.94 -1.63 -4.50
CA MET A 84 -19.55 -2.78 -3.69
C MET A 84 -20.69 -3.27 -2.78
N HIS A 85 -21.47 -2.35 -2.21
CA HIS A 85 -22.62 -2.70 -1.38
C HIS A 85 -23.74 -3.36 -2.16
N GLU A 86 -24.08 -2.86 -3.34
CA GLU A 86 -25.17 -3.37 -4.20
C GLU A 86 -24.83 -4.71 -4.83
N HIS A 87 -23.62 -4.84 -5.37
CA HIS A 87 -23.15 -6.06 -6.05
C HIS A 87 -22.57 -7.11 -5.10
N ARG A 88 -22.49 -6.82 -3.79
CA ARG A 88 -21.90 -7.73 -2.77
C ARG A 88 -20.45 -8.11 -3.05
N VAL A 89 -19.70 -7.24 -3.66
CA VAL A 89 -18.26 -7.42 -3.92
C VAL A 89 -17.43 -6.62 -2.90
N HIS A 90 -16.18 -7.04 -2.68
CA HIS A 90 -15.29 -6.41 -1.70
C HIS A 90 -14.15 -5.63 -2.35
N SER A 91 -14.10 -5.61 -3.67
CA SER A 91 -13.06 -4.91 -4.43
C SER A 91 -13.65 -4.26 -5.67
N VAL A 92 -13.07 -3.14 -6.07
CA VAL A 92 -13.30 -2.43 -7.33
C VAL A 92 -11.95 -1.95 -7.86
N PRO A 93 -11.79 -1.75 -9.17
CA PRO A 93 -10.61 -1.10 -9.73
C PRO A 93 -10.36 0.26 -9.09
N ASP A 94 -9.12 0.64 -8.95
CA ASP A 94 -8.68 1.94 -8.42
C ASP A 94 -9.34 2.36 -7.11
N ARG A 95 -9.63 1.38 -6.24
CA ARG A 95 -10.33 1.60 -4.98
C ARG A 95 -9.67 2.66 -4.12
N ILE A 96 -10.40 3.74 -3.85
CA ILE A 96 -9.98 4.80 -2.93
C ILE A 96 -10.10 4.30 -1.49
N ILE A 97 -9.01 4.40 -0.73
CA ILE A 97 -8.92 4.00 0.68
C ILE A 97 -8.55 5.16 1.60
N SER A 98 -8.06 6.26 1.04
CA SER A 98 -7.74 7.47 1.76
C SER A 98 -8.29 8.68 1.02
N ILE A 99 -9.06 9.52 1.70
CA ILE A 99 -9.63 10.74 1.11
C ILE A 99 -8.55 11.78 0.84
N ARG A 100 -7.53 11.85 1.70
CA ARG A 100 -6.42 12.81 1.55
C ARG A 100 -5.35 12.34 0.58
N GLN A 101 -5.29 11.05 0.33
CA GLN A 101 -4.33 10.40 -0.57
C GLN A 101 -5.07 9.43 -1.50
N PRO A 102 -5.92 9.93 -2.42
CA PRO A 102 -6.78 9.09 -3.24
C PRO A 102 -6.04 8.20 -4.23
N TRP A 103 -4.75 8.44 -4.42
CA TRP A 103 -3.84 7.62 -5.23
C TRP A 103 -3.29 6.40 -4.50
N VAL A 104 -3.39 6.33 -3.16
CA VAL A 104 -2.93 5.17 -2.38
C VAL A 104 -3.86 3.99 -2.59
N ARG A 105 -3.28 2.83 -2.89
CA ARG A 105 -4.03 1.58 -3.14
C ARG A 105 -3.81 0.56 -2.03
N PRO A 106 -4.78 -0.34 -1.80
CA PRO A 106 -4.57 -1.47 -0.90
C PRO A 106 -3.58 -2.45 -1.53
N ILE A 107 -2.56 -2.82 -0.77
CA ILE A 107 -1.55 -3.80 -1.18
C ILE A 107 -1.87 -5.11 -0.47
N VAL A 108 -2.29 -6.13 -1.23
CA VAL A 108 -2.59 -7.45 -0.67
C VAL A 108 -1.28 -8.22 -0.51
N ARG A 109 -0.94 -8.57 0.72
CA ARG A 109 0.19 -9.45 1.04
C ARG A 109 -0.32 -10.69 1.74
N GLY A 110 0.20 -11.86 1.37
CA GLY A 110 -0.20 -13.17 1.92
C GLY A 110 0.28 -13.43 3.36
N LYS A 111 0.33 -12.40 4.22
CA LYS A 111 0.73 -12.53 5.63
C LYS A 111 -0.46 -12.98 6.49
N ALA A 112 -0.22 -13.89 7.45
CA ALA A 112 -1.25 -14.49 8.28
C ALA A 112 -2.03 -13.49 9.17
N HIS A 113 -1.41 -12.39 9.59
CA HIS A 113 -2.02 -11.42 10.52
C HIS A 113 -2.48 -10.10 9.87
N ALA A 114 -1.96 -9.75 8.70
CA ALA A 114 -2.34 -8.53 7.99
C ALA A 114 -2.33 -8.79 6.48
N ASN A 115 -3.48 -9.18 5.95
CA ASN A 115 -3.60 -9.51 4.52
C ASN A 115 -3.48 -8.29 3.59
N THR A 116 -3.63 -7.08 4.13
CA THR A 116 -3.64 -5.85 3.34
C THR A 116 -2.83 -4.78 4.06
N GLU A 117 -1.88 -4.22 3.35
CA GLU A 117 -1.09 -3.06 3.77
C GLU A 117 -1.55 -1.84 2.97
N PHE A 118 -1.36 -0.65 3.54
CA PHE A 118 -1.76 0.63 2.94
C PHE A 118 -0.57 1.58 2.97
N GLY A 119 -0.37 2.32 1.91
CA GLY A 119 0.69 3.30 1.85
C GLY A 119 1.54 3.17 0.58
N ALA A 120 2.62 3.95 0.55
CA ALA A 120 3.60 3.86 -0.51
C ALA A 120 4.51 2.64 -0.31
N LYS A 121 4.92 2.02 -1.40
CA LYS A 121 6.02 1.07 -1.43
C LYS A 121 7.31 1.80 -1.75
N LEU A 122 8.30 1.64 -0.90
CA LEU A 122 9.66 2.12 -1.12
C LEU A 122 10.54 0.96 -1.53
N HIS A 123 11.22 1.10 -2.66
CA HIS A 123 12.38 0.28 -2.99
C HIS A 123 13.62 1.03 -2.55
N ILE A 124 14.38 0.45 -1.63
CA ILE A 124 15.54 1.07 -1.02
C ILE A 124 16.75 0.16 -1.21
N SER A 125 17.87 0.75 -1.57
CA SER A 125 19.20 0.14 -1.48
C SER A 125 20.01 0.78 -0.34
N MET A 126 20.94 0.04 0.20
CA MET A 126 21.88 0.53 1.20
C MET A 126 23.31 0.16 0.79
N VAL A 127 24.19 1.15 0.80
CA VAL A 127 25.61 1.00 0.47
C VAL A 127 26.43 1.72 1.54
N ASP A 128 27.34 1.01 2.18
CA ASP A 128 28.24 1.55 3.23
C ASP A 128 27.49 2.30 4.35
N GLY A 129 26.30 1.81 4.72
CA GLY A 129 25.47 2.43 5.78
C GLY A 129 24.60 3.60 5.29
N TYR A 130 24.63 3.95 4.02
CA TYR A 130 23.79 5.02 3.46
C TYR A 130 22.62 4.44 2.69
N ALA A 131 21.40 4.81 3.11
CA ALA A 131 20.17 4.41 2.44
C ALA A 131 19.88 5.34 1.24
N ARG A 132 19.48 4.73 0.12
CA ARG A 132 19.05 5.44 -1.08
C ARG A 132 17.68 4.95 -1.50
N ILE A 133 16.76 5.87 -1.78
CA ILE A 133 15.46 5.54 -2.36
C ILE A 133 15.65 5.33 -3.86
N GLU A 134 15.51 4.09 -4.30
CA GLU A 134 15.57 3.70 -5.71
C GLU A 134 14.25 4.01 -6.42
N ARG A 135 13.12 3.77 -5.73
CA ARG A 135 11.80 4.01 -6.27
C ARG A 135 10.72 4.14 -5.20
N LEU A 136 9.73 4.97 -5.50
CA LEU A 136 8.50 5.13 -4.72
C LEU A 136 7.30 4.71 -5.58
N TYR A 137 6.44 3.85 -5.04
CA TYR A 137 5.22 3.37 -5.69
C TYR A 137 4.01 3.54 -4.80
N PHE A 138 2.86 3.75 -5.41
CA PHE A 138 1.56 3.77 -4.71
C PHE A 138 0.68 2.58 -5.09
N ASP A 139 1.03 1.85 -6.14
CA ASP A 139 0.34 0.66 -6.62
C ASP A 139 1.04 -0.63 -6.17
N ALA A 140 0.28 -1.72 -6.16
CA ALA A 140 0.86 -3.04 -5.94
C ALA A 140 1.69 -3.43 -7.18
N PHE A 141 2.95 -3.79 -6.98
CA PHE A 141 3.84 -4.29 -8.02
C PHE A 141 4.73 -5.41 -7.50
N ASN A 142 5.31 -6.18 -8.43
CA ASN A 142 6.29 -7.20 -8.11
C ASN A 142 7.66 -6.56 -7.92
N GLU A 143 8.15 -6.52 -6.68
CA GLU A 143 9.45 -5.93 -6.33
C GLU A 143 10.63 -6.60 -7.06
N ALA A 144 10.51 -7.88 -7.42
CA ALA A 144 11.56 -8.61 -8.12
C ALA A 144 11.96 -7.96 -9.46
N THR A 145 11.06 -7.21 -10.10
CA THR A 145 11.33 -6.52 -11.37
C THR A 145 12.28 -5.33 -11.23
N ASP A 146 12.38 -4.76 -10.04
CA ASP A 146 13.23 -3.59 -9.79
C ASP A 146 14.69 -3.94 -9.46
N PHE A 147 14.99 -5.22 -9.26
CA PHE A 147 16.35 -5.67 -8.91
C PHE A 147 17.41 -5.25 -9.94
N PHE A 148 17.16 -5.54 -11.20
CA PHE A 148 18.10 -5.23 -12.28
C PHE A 148 18.35 -3.73 -12.39
N ARG A 149 17.30 -2.93 -12.28
CA ARG A 149 17.40 -1.48 -12.34
C ARG A 149 18.21 -0.92 -11.17
N ALA A 150 18.01 -1.42 -9.95
CA ALA A 150 18.77 -0.97 -8.78
C ALA A 150 20.25 -1.29 -8.91
N VAL A 151 20.62 -2.48 -9.41
CA VAL A 151 22.02 -2.87 -9.63
C VAL A 151 22.66 -2.11 -10.79
N GLU A 152 21.93 -1.85 -11.87
CA GLU A 152 22.43 -0.99 -12.95
C GLU A 152 22.59 0.47 -12.46
N GLY A 153 21.66 0.99 -11.65
CA GLY A 153 21.80 2.32 -11.03
C GLY A 153 23.02 2.41 -10.09
N TYR A 154 23.36 1.32 -9.39
CA TYR A 154 24.62 1.25 -8.64
C TYR A 154 25.83 1.38 -9.56
N ARG A 155 25.86 0.62 -10.67
CA ARG A 155 26.94 0.69 -11.66
C ARG A 155 27.10 2.09 -12.27
N GLU A 156 25.99 2.72 -12.61
CA GLU A 156 26.01 4.11 -13.14
C GLU A 156 26.60 5.09 -12.13
N HIS A 157 26.31 4.91 -10.85
CA HIS A 157 26.76 5.80 -9.80
C HIS A 157 28.22 5.57 -9.39
N TYR A 158 28.64 4.31 -9.30
CA TYR A 158 29.99 3.92 -8.80
C TYR A 158 30.98 3.51 -9.89
N GLY A 159 30.56 3.42 -11.15
CA GLY A 159 31.38 3.02 -12.28
C GLY A 159 31.68 1.52 -12.38
N CYS A 160 31.20 0.70 -11.44
CA CYS A 160 31.41 -0.76 -11.42
C CYS A 160 30.20 -1.48 -10.83
N TYR A 161 30.08 -2.77 -11.12
CA TYR A 161 29.06 -3.59 -10.45
C TYR A 161 29.44 -3.86 -8.99
N PRO A 162 28.46 -4.03 -8.08
CA PRO A 162 28.73 -4.42 -6.71
C PRO A 162 29.30 -5.83 -6.65
N ALA A 163 30.34 -6.06 -5.84
CA ALA A 163 30.91 -7.39 -5.65
C ALA A 163 29.90 -8.37 -5.03
N ARG A 164 29.04 -7.86 -4.14
CA ARG A 164 28.03 -8.65 -3.42
C ARG A 164 26.71 -7.88 -3.29
N VAL A 165 25.59 -8.56 -3.48
CA VAL A 165 24.25 -8.02 -3.27
C VAL A 165 23.52 -8.87 -2.22
N LEU A 166 23.05 -8.20 -1.16
CA LEU A 166 22.23 -8.75 -0.10
C LEU A 166 20.78 -8.40 -0.41
N ALA A 167 19.99 -9.38 -0.80
CA ALA A 167 18.59 -9.15 -1.20
C ALA A 167 17.64 -10.12 -0.52
N ASP A 168 16.36 -9.75 -0.42
CA ASP A 168 15.36 -10.64 0.11
C ASP A 168 15.13 -11.83 -0.82
N LYS A 169 14.56 -12.91 -0.27
CA LYS A 169 14.30 -14.16 -0.98
C LYS A 169 13.50 -13.98 -2.27
N ILE A 170 12.62 -12.96 -2.32
CA ILE A 170 11.80 -12.65 -3.50
C ILE A 170 12.64 -12.32 -4.74
N TYR A 171 13.83 -11.73 -4.55
CA TYR A 171 14.74 -11.35 -5.64
C TYR A 171 15.58 -12.54 -6.14
N ARG A 172 15.61 -13.65 -5.40
CA ARG A 172 16.46 -14.80 -5.71
C ARG A 172 15.71 -15.81 -6.56
N ASN A 173 15.62 -15.57 -7.83
CA ASN A 173 15.11 -16.49 -8.85
C ASN A 173 16.24 -16.93 -9.81
N ARG A 174 15.97 -17.88 -10.71
CA ARG A 174 16.97 -18.41 -11.65
C ARG A 174 17.54 -17.35 -12.57
N GLU A 175 16.69 -16.46 -13.06
CA GLU A 175 17.07 -15.37 -13.96
C GLU A 175 18.02 -14.40 -13.26
N THR A 176 17.65 -13.92 -12.07
CA THR A 176 18.48 -13.00 -11.28
C THR A 176 19.84 -13.61 -10.93
N ILE A 177 19.86 -14.91 -10.56
CA ILE A 177 21.13 -15.61 -10.26
C ILE A 177 22.02 -15.71 -11.48
N ALA A 178 21.47 -16.08 -12.65
CA ALA A 178 22.24 -16.16 -13.90
C ALA A 178 22.80 -14.80 -14.30
N TRP A 179 21.95 -13.77 -14.26
CA TRP A 179 22.31 -12.40 -14.58
C TRP A 179 23.44 -11.85 -13.68
N CYS A 180 23.36 -12.10 -12.36
CA CYS A 180 24.40 -11.73 -11.42
C CYS A 180 25.72 -12.47 -11.70
N LYS A 181 25.65 -13.77 -11.98
CA LYS A 181 26.82 -14.61 -12.30
C LYS A 181 27.58 -14.12 -13.53
N GLU A 182 26.88 -13.73 -14.58
CA GLU A 182 27.45 -13.18 -15.81
C GLU A 182 28.24 -11.87 -15.55
N ARG A 183 27.85 -11.12 -14.51
CA ARG A 183 28.47 -9.83 -14.14
C ARG A 183 29.46 -9.93 -12.97
N GLY A 184 29.77 -11.14 -12.50
CA GLY A 184 30.66 -11.35 -11.36
C GLY A 184 30.07 -10.92 -10.02
N ILE A 185 28.75 -10.75 -9.92
CA ILE A 185 28.06 -10.31 -8.71
C ILE A 185 27.69 -11.52 -7.84
N GLN A 186 28.10 -11.53 -6.58
CA GLN A 186 27.66 -12.52 -5.61
C GLN A 186 26.29 -12.17 -5.07
N LEU A 187 25.22 -12.81 -5.55
CA LEU A 187 23.88 -12.69 -4.97
C LEU A 187 23.74 -13.62 -3.77
N THR A 188 23.56 -13.05 -2.57
CA THR A 188 23.45 -13.81 -1.32
C THR A 188 22.09 -14.42 -1.11
N GLY A 189 21.99 -15.38 -0.19
CA GLY A 189 20.75 -16.04 0.20
C GLY A 189 20.78 -17.56 0.00
N PRO A 190 19.71 -18.27 0.37
CA PRO A 190 19.66 -19.73 0.37
C PRO A 190 19.84 -20.31 -1.04
N VAL A 191 20.59 -21.40 -1.13
CA VAL A 191 20.79 -22.12 -2.39
C VAL A 191 19.43 -22.65 -2.88
N LEU A 192 19.16 -22.45 -4.18
CA LEU A 192 17.95 -23.01 -4.80
C LEU A 192 18.15 -24.50 -5.06
N GLY A 193 17.15 -25.31 -4.70
CA GLY A 193 17.14 -26.74 -4.92
C GLY A 193 17.40 -27.56 -3.66
N ARG A 194 17.76 -28.84 -3.84
CA ARG A 194 18.01 -29.78 -2.74
C ARG A 194 19.28 -29.41 -1.97
N PRO A 195 19.27 -29.35 -0.63
CA PRO A 195 20.47 -29.08 0.17
C PRO A 195 21.60 -30.06 -0.13
N GLN A 196 22.82 -29.58 -0.14
CA GLN A 196 24.01 -30.43 -0.29
C GLN A 196 24.19 -31.32 0.94
N LYS A 197 24.60 -32.58 0.70
CA LYS A 197 24.77 -33.59 1.75
C LYS A 197 26.09 -33.48 2.52
N ASN A 198 27.10 -32.72 2.01
CA ASN A 198 28.41 -32.61 2.66
C ASN A 198 28.28 -31.74 3.95
N PRO A 199 28.63 -32.31 5.15
CA PRO A 199 28.45 -31.62 6.43
C PRO A 199 29.32 -30.37 6.60
N GLU A 200 30.54 -30.36 6.11
CA GLU A 200 31.48 -29.24 6.22
C GLU A 200 31.07 -28.06 5.35
N VAL A 201 30.74 -28.32 4.09
CA VAL A 201 30.19 -27.32 3.17
C VAL A 201 28.91 -26.74 3.73
N THR A 202 28.11 -27.61 4.38
CA THR A 202 26.84 -27.17 5.01
C THR A 202 27.09 -26.25 6.21
N LYS A 203 28.11 -26.48 7.04
CA LYS A 203 28.44 -25.62 8.20
C LYS A 203 28.92 -24.24 7.73
N THR A 204 29.85 -24.19 6.80
CA THR A 204 30.38 -22.93 6.25
C THR A 204 29.31 -22.14 5.55
N ALA A 205 28.48 -22.79 4.72
CA ALA A 205 27.35 -22.16 4.04
C ALA A 205 26.29 -21.61 5.04
N ARG A 206 26.02 -22.33 6.13
CA ARG A 206 25.10 -21.87 7.18
C ARG A 206 25.66 -20.65 7.90
N ARG A 207 26.94 -20.63 8.24
CA ARG A 207 27.59 -19.47 8.90
C ARG A 207 27.53 -18.24 8.00
N GLN A 208 27.87 -18.41 6.72
CA GLN A 208 27.77 -17.30 5.76
C GLN A 208 26.33 -16.83 5.59
N ALA A 209 25.37 -17.74 5.43
CA ALA A 209 23.95 -17.37 5.32
C ALA A 209 23.42 -16.63 6.57
N TYR A 210 23.90 -17.00 7.75
CA TYR A 210 23.55 -16.27 8.98
C TYR A 210 24.13 -14.85 8.97
N GLN A 211 25.41 -14.70 8.60
CA GLN A 211 26.04 -13.39 8.47
C GLN A 211 25.33 -12.53 7.44
N ASP A 212 24.99 -13.09 6.28
CA ASP A 212 24.23 -12.39 5.23
C ASP A 212 22.85 -11.91 5.71
N ILE A 213 22.19 -12.68 6.59
CA ILE A 213 20.92 -12.26 7.21
C ILE A 213 21.15 -11.09 8.18
N CYS A 214 22.21 -11.16 9.00
CA CYS A 214 22.55 -10.07 9.93
C CYS A 214 22.88 -8.79 9.16
N ASP A 215 23.71 -8.88 8.13
CA ASP A 215 24.08 -7.74 7.29
C ASP A 215 22.85 -7.14 6.57
N ARG A 216 21.95 -8.00 6.08
CA ARG A 216 20.70 -7.55 5.45
C ARG A 216 19.76 -6.82 6.43
N ASN A 217 19.67 -7.31 7.65
CA ASN A 217 18.78 -6.72 8.65
C ASN A 217 19.21 -5.31 9.08
N MET A 218 20.43 -4.87 8.77
CA MET A 218 20.82 -3.49 8.99
C MET A 218 19.92 -2.50 8.26
N ILE A 219 19.43 -2.84 7.06
CA ILE A 219 18.52 -1.98 6.31
C ILE A 219 17.16 -1.82 7.01
N GLU A 220 16.73 -2.82 7.77
CA GLU A 220 15.46 -2.75 8.54
C GLU A 220 15.60 -1.77 9.71
N GLY A 221 16.81 -1.59 10.25
CA GLY A 221 17.12 -0.65 11.31
C GLY A 221 16.97 0.82 10.93
N GLU A 222 17.06 1.14 9.63
CA GLU A 222 16.86 2.51 9.11
C GLU A 222 15.39 2.97 9.18
N PHE A 223 14.47 2.05 9.42
CA PHE A 223 13.04 2.36 9.52
C PHE A 223 12.50 2.42 10.97
N GLY A 224 13.34 2.23 11.97
CA GLY A 224 13.02 2.36 13.40
C GLY A 224 12.52 1.11 14.06
#